data_d8e496988a573790c6fefeffe5a1d69a
#
_entry.id   d8e496988a573790c6fefeffe5a1d69a
#
_cell.length_a   1.000
_cell.length_b   1.000
_cell.length_c   1.000
_cell.angle_alpha   90.00
_cell.angle_beta   90.00
_cell.angle_gamma   90.00
#
_symmetry.space_group_name_H-M   'P 1'
#
loop_
_entity.id
_entity.type
_entity.pdbx_description
1 polymer ?
#
loop_
_entity_poly.entity_id
_entity_poly.type
_entity_poly.pdbx_seq_one_letter_code
_entity_poly.pdbx_strand_id
1 'polypeptide(L)'
;YRVGGTNRGGTNENGGATLPVDYASDILENKELGLKSQFANGRVQLNAVLYQMNWADMQLEVIDPSNGLSAYGGEGNVPFQVVVGNVGDAVVKGWDFDLKALLGENVEIGFNMTKITQAYVEGQAFYDESRVPAGQIPSGLEPRSSLPLFADKSWSAYVDLSGFDLLGASGNLRLQHNNVGESYNQLTDGFPSYRLSQGDYHVTDAIFTLETDGWSARIYVNNIADSRGISYEDTQDFDQIWGGNSSSVIRPRNFGVSFRKYF
;
A
#
# COMPACT_ATOMS: atom_id res chain seq x y z
N TYR A 1 7.24 -9.47 -15.81
CA TYR A 1 6.21 -9.13 -16.80
C TYR A 1 4.95 -9.90 -16.48
N ARG A 2 3.78 -9.35 -16.78
CA ARG A 2 2.49 -10.05 -16.67
C ARG A 2 1.98 -10.33 -18.07
N VAL A 3 1.40 -11.53 -18.27
CA VAL A 3 0.80 -11.89 -19.58
C VAL A 3 -0.47 -11.07 -19.81
N GLY A 4 -0.76 -10.79 -21.08
CA GLY A 4 -2.04 -10.25 -21.49
C GLY A 4 -3.15 -11.29 -21.34
N GLY A 5 -4.38 -10.86 -21.52
CA GLY A 5 -5.55 -11.70 -21.38
C GLY A 5 -6.78 -11.13 -22.07
N THR A 6 -7.93 -11.68 -21.72
CA THR A 6 -9.23 -11.28 -22.26
C THR A 6 -10.20 -10.93 -21.14
N ASN A 7 -10.98 -9.89 -21.34
CA ASN A 7 -12.08 -9.52 -20.45
C ASN A 7 -13.33 -10.35 -20.74
N ARG A 8 -14.09 -10.67 -19.70
CA ARG A 8 -15.40 -11.32 -19.88
C ARG A 8 -16.43 -10.27 -20.30
N GLY A 9 -17.10 -10.51 -21.41
CA GLY A 9 -18.33 -9.79 -21.78
C GLY A 9 -18.12 -8.45 -22.49
N GLY A 10 -17.13 -8.32 -23.35
CA GLY A 10 -16.77 -7.08 -24.05
C GLY A 10 -17.71 -6.56 -25.13
N THR A 11 -18.98 -7.01 -25.26
CA THR A 11 -19.93 -6.43 -26.22
C THR A 11 -21.18 -5.97 -25.50
N ASN A 12 -21.34 -4.67 -25.38
CA ASN A 12 -22.62 -4.09 -25.07
C ASN A 12 -23.47 -4.07 -26.35
N GLU A 13 -24.50 -4.90 -26.41
CA GLU A 13 -25.42 -5.01 -27.57
C GLU A 13 -26.14 -3.69 -27.88
N ASN A 14 -26.08 -2.71 -27.00
CA ASN A 14 -26.76 -1.42 -27.11
C ASN A 14 -25.89 -0.27 -27.65
N GLY A 15 -24.72 -0.55 -28.21
CA GLY A 15 -23.91 0.47 -28.88
C GLY A 15 -23.15 1.41 -27.95
N GLY A 16 -23.00 1.08 -26.67
CA GLY A 16 -22.13 1.75 -25.72
C GLY A 16 -20.65 1.58 -26.10
N ALA A 17 -19.76 2.34 -25.47
CA ALA A 17 -18.33 2.22 -25.67
C ALA A 17 -17.90 0.76 -25.50
N THR A 18 -17.29 0.22 -26.54
CA THR A 18 -16.74 -1.14 -26.47
C THR A 18 -15.44 -1.06 -25.70
N LEU A 19 -15.42 -1.63 -24.52
CA LEU A 19 -14.20 -1.88 -23.79
C LEU A 19 -13.30 -2.82 -24.59
N PRO A 20 -11.98 -2.72 -24.43
CA PRO A 20 -11.08 -3.67 -25.05
C PRO A 20 -11.44 -5.08 -24.59
N VAL A 21 -11.70 -5.96 -25.54
CA VAL A 21 -11.93 -7.39 -25.28
C VAL A 21 -10.64 -8.00 -24.74
N ASP A 22 -9.51 -7.53 -25.25
CA ASP A 22 -8.18 -8.03 -24.95
C ASP A 22 -7.34 -6.93 -24.29
N TYR A 23 -6.43 -7.33 -23.45
CA TYR A 23 -5.37 -6.47 -22.93
C TYR A 23 -4.00 -7.11 -23.17
N ALA A 24 -3.04 -6.28 -23.49
CA ALA A 24 -1.68 -6.70 -23.79
C ALA A 24 -0.90 -7.06 -22.51
N SER A 25 0.22 -7.74 -22.68
CA SER A 25 1.19 -7.95 -21.60
C SER A 25 1.81 -6.63 -21.17
N ASP A 26 2.14 -6.51 -19.91
CA ASP A 26 2.93 -5.40 -19.38
C ASP A 26 4.35 -5.81 -19.00
N ILE A 27 5.26 -4.86 -18.96
CA ILE A 27 6.68 -5.07 -18.65
C ILE A 27 7.11 -4.07 -17.60
N LEU A 28 7.67 -4.58 -16.49
CA LEU A 28 8.32 -3.77 -15.48
C LEU A 28 9.84 -3.88 -15.61
N GLU A 29 10.51 -2.75 -15.84
CA GLU A 29 11.96 -2.61 -15.79
C GLU A 29 12.34 -1.91 -14.49
N ASN A 30 13.23 -2.53 -13.70
CA ASN A 30 13.73 -1.94 -12.46
C ASN A 30 15.23 -1.65 -12.59
N LYS A 31 15.63 -0.44 -12.18
CA LYS A 31 17.02 0.01 -12.09
C LYS A 31 17.30 0.44 -10.68
N GLU A 32 18.35 -0.12 -10.09
CA GLU A 32 18.72 0.14 -8.71
C GLU A 32 20.20 0.51 -8.59
N LEU A 33 20.48 1.45 -7.68
CA LEU A 33 21.82 1.74 -7.20
C LEU A 33 21.83 1.62 -5.69
N GLY A 34 22.54 0.62 -5.17
CA GLY A 34 22.55 0.30 -3.75
C GLY A 34 23.93 0.46 -3.11
N LEU A 35 23.93 0.88 -1.84
CA LEU A 35 25.06 0.85 -0.93
C LEU A 35 24.72 -0.09 0.22
N LYS A 36 25.62 -1.03 0.50
CA LYS A 36 25.60 -1.85 1.72
C LYS A 36 26.90 -1.66 2.45
N SER A 37 26.85 -1.25 3.70
CA SER A 37 28.02 -0.93 4.49
C SER A 37 27.91 -1.47 5.91
N GLN A 38 29.04 -1.91 6.42
CA GLN A 38 29.18 -2.34 7.80
C GLN A 38 30.46 -1.74 8.36
N PHE A 39 30.36 -1.07 9.50
CA PHE A 39 31.49 -0.39 10.14
C PHE A 39 31.43 -0.50 11.67
N ALA A 40 32.40 0.11 12.36
CA ALA A 40 32.56 0.00 13.81
C ALA A 40 32.63 -1.47 14.30
N ASN A 41 33.45 -2.29 13.63
CA ASN A 41 33.59 -3.74 13.89
C ASN A 41 32.26 -4.50 13.80
N GLY A 42 31.44 -4.19 12.81
CA GLY A 42 30.16 -4.85 12.58
C GLY A 42 29.01 -4.32 13.43
N ARG A 43 29.26 -3.32 14.29
CA ARG A 43 28.24 -2.76 15.20
C ARG A 43 27.26 -1.83 14.53
N VAL A 44 27.61 -1.27 13.38
CA VAL A 44 26.72 -0.42 12.61
C VAL A 44 26.60 -0.99 11.20
N GLN A 45 25.37 -1.22 10.79
CA GLN A 45 25.01 -1.64 9.43
C GLN A 45 24.15 -0.54 8.82
N LEU A 46 24.50 -0.14 7.60
CA LEU A 46 23.77 0.84 6.83
C LEU A 46 23.56 0.33 5.42
N ASN A 47 22.32 0.33 4.98
CA ASN A 47 21.93 0.03 3.60
C ASN A 47 21.14 1.21 3.05
N ALA A 48 21.42 1.56 1.80
CA ALA A 48 20.66 2.58 1.09
C ALA A 48 20.52 2.16 -0.37
N VAL A 49 19.33 2.34 -0.93
CA VAL A 49 19.02 2.01 -2.32
C VAL A 49 18.29 3.19 -2.95
N LEU A 50 18.73 3.57 -4.14
CA LEU A 50 17.98 4.44 -5.05
C LEU A 50 17.39 3.55 -6.14
N TYR A 51 16.13 3.71 -6.47
CA TYR A 51 15.48 2.90 -7.49
C TYR A 51 14.63 3.72 -8.45
N GLN A 52 14.50 3.20 -9.65
CA GLN A 52 13.56 3.63 -10.67
C GLN A 52 12.94 2.42 -11.34
N MET A 53 11.63 2.33 -11.29
CA MET A 53 10.82 1.36 -12.00
C MET A 53 10.11 2.06 -13.16
N ASN A 54 10.26 1.52 -14.36
CA ASN A 54 9.49 1.93 -15.53
C ASN A 54 8.57 0.77 -15.89
N TRP A 55 7.30 1.02 -15.93
CA TRP A 55 6.28 0.01 -16.17
C TRP A 55 5.55 0.35 -17.46
N ALA A 56 5.88 -0.37 -18.53
CA ALA A 56 5.29 -0.18 -19.85
C ALA A 56 3.96 -0.93 -19.94
N ASP A 57 2.97 -0.29 -20.54
CA ASP A 57 1.63 -0.83 -20.77
C ASP A 57 0.96 -1.40 -19.52
N MET A 58 1.09 -0.72 -18.38
CA MET A 58 0.63 -1.19 -17.07
C MET A 58 -0.82 -1.65 -17.11
N GLN A 59 -1.07 -2.88 -16.66
CA GLN A 59 -2.41 -3.43 -16.52
C GLN A 59 -3.04 -3.03 -15.19
N LEU A 60 -4.25 -2.48 -15.24
CA LEU A 60 -5.08 -2.22 -14.05
C LEU A 60 -6.51 -2.66 -14.27
N GLU A 61 -7.19 -2.99 -13.18
CA GLU A 61 -8.64 -3.02 -13.14
C GLU A 61 -9.18 -1.61 -13.17
N VAL A 62 -10.10 -1.38 -14.08
CA VAL A 62 -10.79 -0.10 -14.24
C VAL A 62 -12.28 -0.35 -14.40
N ILE A 63 -13.06 0.58 -13.91
CA ILE A 63 -14.50 0.55 -14.07
C ILE A 63 -14.81 1.13 -15.44
N ASP A 64 -15.68 0.44 -16.19
CA ASP A 64 -16.22 0.99 -17.43
C ASP A 64 -17.08 2.22 -17.13
N PRO A 65 -16.60 3.43 -17.46
CA PRO A 65 -17.35 4.63 -17.21
C PRO A 65 -18.66 4.71 -18.00
N SER A 66 -18.72 4.04 -19.15
CA SER A 66 -19.94 4.04 -19.99
C SER A 66 -21.07 3.22 -19.35
N ASN A 67 -20.74 2.15 -18.64
CA ASN A 67 -21.73 1.33 -17.94
C ASN A 67 -22.14 1.95 -16.59
N GLY A 68 -21.22 2.58 -15.88
CA GLY A 68 -21.51 3.27 -14.62
C GLY A 68 -22.50 4.42 -14.79
N LEU A 69 -22.43 5.14 -15.88
CA LEU A 69 -23.32 6.26 -16.18
C LEU A 69 -24.76 5.82 -16.55
N SER A 70 -24.92 4.66 -17.17
CA SER A 70 -26.26 4.14 -17.46
C SER A 70 -26.99 3.62 -16.22
N ALA A 71 -26.28 3.25 -15.17
CA ALA A 71 -26.90 2.85 -13.89
C ALA A 71 -27.49 4.04 -13.13
N TYR A 72 -27.08 5.26 -13.40
CA TYR A 72 -27.59 6.48 -12.73
C TYR A 72 -28.80 7.13 -13.39
N GLY A 73 -29.35 6.59 -14.48
CA GLY A 73 -30.53 7.18 -15.09
C GLY A 73 -30.90 6.66 -16.48
N GLY A 74 -30.25 5.67 -16.99
CA GLY A 74 -30.59 5.02 -18.26
C GLY A 74 -31.46 3.78 -18.06
N GLU A 75 -32.38 3.54 -18.98
CA GLU A 75 -33.18 2.32 -19.04
C GLU A 75 -32.31 1.11 -19.38
N GLY A 76 -31.69 0.50 -18.39
CA GLY A 76 -30.95 -0.73 -18.55
C GLY A 76 -30.07 -1.02 -17.35
N ASN A 77 -30.48 -1.95 -16.54
CA ASN A 77 -29.69 -2.53 -15.44
C ASN A 77 -28.49 -3.32 -16.00
N VAL A 78 -27.49 -2.65 -16.52
CA VAL A 78 -26.21 -3.30 -16.77
C VAL A 78 -25.35 -3.05 -15.53
N PRO A 79 -24.99 -4.11 -14.80
CA PRO A 79 -24.11 -3.94 -13.65
C PRO A 79 -22.78 -3.36 -14.10
N PHE A 80 -22.15 -2.54 -13.24
CA PHE A 80 -20.81 -2.04 -13.44
C PHE A 80 -19.89 -3.17 -13.91
N GLN A 81 -19.23 -2.96 -15.04
CA GLN A 81 -18.23 -3.90 -15.50
C GLN A 81 -16.86 -3.41 -15.09
N VAL A 82 -16.21 -4.21 -14.28
CA VAL A 82 -14.78 -4.06 -14.00
C VAL A 82 -14.03 -4.82 -15.09
N VAL A 83 -13.13 -4.14 -15.75
CA VAL A 83 -12.30 -4.71 -16.80
C VAL A 83 -10.84 -4.45 -16.52
N VAL A 84 -9.98 -5.31 -17.02
CA VAL A 84 -8.55 -5.07 -17.06
C VAL A 84 -8.21 -4.37 -18.37
N GLY A 85 -7.44 -3.29 -18.27
CA GLY A 85 -6.94 -2.57 -19.43
C GLY A 85 -5.48 -2.14 -19.23
N ASN A 86 -4.80 -1.86 -20.34
CA ASN A 86 -3.49 -1.24 -20.31
C ASN A 86 -3.66 0.27 -20.14
N VAL A 87 -3.35 0.77 -18.94
CA VAL A 87 -3.61 2.16 -18.54
C VAL A 87 -2.58 3.16 -19.06
N GLY A 88 -1.48 2.68 -19.60
CA GLY A 88 -0.35 3.48 -20.06
C GLY A 88 0.93 3.15 -19.30
N ASP A 89 1.92 3.98 -19.49
CA ASP A 89 3.24 3.80 -18.86
C ASP A 89 3.24 4.39 -17.46
N ALA A 90 3.80 3.67 -16.51
CA ALA A 90 3.96 4.17 -15.15
C ALA A 90 5.42 4.28 -14.74
N VAL A 91 5.70 5.26 -13.90
CA VAL A 91 7.04 5.49 -13.35
C VAL A 91 6.95 5.55 -11.84
N VAL A 92 7.78 4.76 -11.17
CA VAL A 92 7.97 4.83 -9.71
C VAL A 92 9.44 5.09 -9.43
N LYS A 93 9.74 6.13 -8.66
CA LYS A 93 11.09 6.45 -8.18
C LYS A 93 11.08 6.64 -6.69
N GLY A 94 12.14 6.20 -6.06
CA GLY A 94 12.26 6.35 -4.63
C GLY A 94 13.63 5.95 -4.11
N TRP A 95 13.68 5.89 -2.80
CA TRP A 95 14.83 5.39 -2.09
C TRP A 95 14.41 4.66 -0.82
N ASP A 96 15.20 3.67 -0.48
CA ASP A 96 15.11 2.91 0.75
C ASP A 96 16.34 3.15 1.60
N PHE A 97 16.14 3.24 2.89
CA PHE A 97 17.19 3.41 3.87
C PHE A 97 16.97 2.47 5.05
N ASP A 98 18.01 1.79 5.47
CA ASP A 98 18.01 0.90 6.62
C ASP A 98 19.27 1.14 7.46
N LEU A 99 19.09 1.35 8.74
CA LEU A 99 20.14 1.53 9.73
C LEU A 99 19.89 0.60 10.92
N LYS A 100 20.92 -0.12 11.30
CA LYS A 100 20.96 -0.90 12.53
C LYS A 100 22.25 -0.59 13.27
N ALA A 101 22.19 -0.30 14.57
CA ALA A 101 23.36 0.00 15.37
C ALA A 101 23.28 -0.62 16.76
N LEU A 102 24.39 -1.21 17.19
CA LEU A 102 24.61 -1.69 18.55
C LEU A 102 25.31 -0.62 19.36
N LEU A 103 24.60 -0.04 20.33
CA LEU A 103 25.11 0.96 21.26
C LEU A 103 25.48 0.27 22.58
N GLY A 104 26.77 0.04 22.78
CA GLY A 104 27.21 -0.79 23.89
C GLY A 104 26.92 -2.28 23.65
N GLU A 105 26.70 -3.05 24.68
CA GLU A 105 26.46 -4.50 24.61
C GLU A 105 24.97 -4.82 24.63
N ASN A 106 24.15 -3.91 25.13
CA ASN A 106 22.78 -4.17 25.55
C ASN A 106 21.73 -3.34 24.84
N VAL A 107 22.14 -2.42 23.96
CA VAL A 107 21.20 -1.53 23.27
C VAL A 107 21.36 -1.66 21.76
N GLU A 108 20.30 -2.05 21.09
CA GLU A 108 20.22 -2.03 19.63
C GLU A 108 19.18 -1.00 19.20
N ILE A 109 19.53 -0.19 18.25
CA ILE A 109 18.59 0.72 17.59
C ILE A 109 18.48 0.35 16.11
N GLY A 110 17.29 0.49 15.56
CA GLY A 110 17.06 0.33 14.15
C GLY A 110 16.13 1.41 13.61
N PHE A 111 16.36 1.74 12.36
CA PHE A 111 15.53 2.67 11.60
C PHE A 111 15.49 2.21 10.16
N ASN A 112 14.30 2.09 9.59
CA ASN A 112 14.13 1.90 8.16
C ASN A 112 13.11 2.90 7.61
N MET A 113 13.29 3.29 6.37
CA MET A 113 12.43 4.25 5.70
C MET A 113 12.42 3.99 4.21
N THR A 114 11.23 3.96 3.65
CA THR A 114 10.97 4.05 2.22
C THR A 114 10.39 5.41 1.91
N LYS A 115 10.95 6.10 0.94
CA LYS A 115 10.39 7.34 0.40
C LYS A 115 10.19 7.20 -1.09
N ILE A 116 8.95 7.34 -1.52
CA ILE A 116 8.58 7.44 -2.92
C ILE A 116 8.60 8.90 -3.30
N THR A 117 9.43 9.25 -4.28
CA THR A 117 9.57 10.62 -4.77
C THR A 117 8.70 10.88 -5.99
N GLN A 118 8.40 9.83 -6.74
CA GLN A 118 7.51 9.85 -7.90
C GLN A 118 6.80 8.50 -7.99
N ALA A 119 5.49 8.52 -8.15
CA ALA A 119 4.67 7.36 -8.49
C ALA A 119 3.48 7.87 -9.31
N TYR A 120 3.55 7.75 -10.60
CA TYR A 120 2.52 8.24 -11.51
C TYR A 120 2.40 7.37 -12.75
N VAL A 121 1.24 7.44 -13.37
CA VAL A 121 0.98 6.88 -14.69
C VAL A 121 0.78 8.02 -15.68
N GLU A 122 1.37 7.88 -16.85
CA GLU A 122 1.06 8.74 -18.01
C GLU A 122 -0.14 8.10 -18.71
N GLY A 123 -1.32 8.67 -18.48
CA GLY A 123 -2.57 8.04 -18.84
C GLY A 123 -2.81 7.97 -20.35
N GLN A 124 -3.38 6.86 -20.77
CA GLN A 124 -4.05 6.73 -22.06
C GLN A 124 -5.56 6.65 -21.82
N ALA A 125 -6.34 7.14 -22.77
CA ALA A 125 -7.78 6.95 -22.72
C ALA A 125 -8.12 5.47 -22.97
N PHE A 126 -8.83 4.84 -22.03
CA PHE A 126 -9.26 3.44 -22.17
C PHE A 126 -10.43 3.24 -23.10
N TYR A 127 -11.11 4.30 -23.44
CA TYR A 127 -12.36 4.27 -24.16
C TYR A 127 -12.30 5.23 -25.34
N ASP A 128 -13.08 4.93 -26.34
CA ASP A 128 -13.27 5.81 -27.47
C ASP A 128 -14.14 7.01 -27.03
N GLU A 129 -13.51 8.13 -26.75
CA GLU A 129 -14.18 9.37 -26.31
C GLU A 129 -15.31 9.81 -27.25
N SER A 130 -15.25 9.43 -28.54
CA SER A 130 -16.29 9.76 -29.51
C SER A 130 -17.63 9.06 -29.25
N ARG A 131 -17.61 7.98 -28.43
CA ARG A 131 -18.79 7.18 -28.10
C ARG A 131 -19.41 7.52 -26.76
N VAL A 132 -18.77 8.36 -25.97
CA VAL A 132 -19.27 8.80 -24.66
C VAL A 132 -19.90 10.19 -24.83
N PRO A 133 -21.12 10.43 -24.34
CA PRO A 133 -21.74 11.74 -24.43
C PRO A 133 -20.91 12.84 -23.77
N ALA A 134 -20.83 13.99 -24.41
CA ALA A 134 -20.08 15.13 -23.89
C ALA A 134 -20.55 15.50 -22.46
N GLY A 135 -19.62 15.66 -21.54
CA GLY A 135 -19.89 15.94 -20.13
C GLY A 135 -20.09 14.70 -19.24
N GLN A 136 -20.06 13.52 -19.84
CA GLN A 136 -20.13 12.23 -19.12
C GLN A 136 -18.79 11.48 -19.15
N ILE A 137 -17.82 12.00 -19.90
CA ILE A 137 -16.47 11.45 -19.88
C ILE A 137 -15.88 11.80 -18.54
N PRO A 138 -15.48 10.85 -17.69
CA PRO A 138 -14.51 11.14 -16.67
C PRO A 138 -13.34 11.79 -17.40
N SER A 139 -12.92 12.97 -17.00
CA SER A 139 -11.72 13.59 -17.53
C SER A 139 -10.67 12.50 -17.56
N GLY A 140 -10.18 12.14 -18.75
CA GLY A 140 -9.29 10.97 -18.92
C GLY A 140 -8.19 11.01 -17.88
N LEU A 141 -7.49 9.93 -17.66
CA LEU A 141 -6.39 9.91 -16.70
C LEU A 141 -5.60 11.21 -16.87
N GLU A 142 -5.72 12.08 -15.88
CA GLU A 142 -4.94 13.32 -15.89
C GLU A 142 -3.49 12.94 -16.15
N PRO A 143 -2.78 13.61 -17.05
CA PRO A 143 -1.37 13.35 -17.25
C PRO A 143 -0.67 13.34 -15.90
N ARG A 144 0.00 12.22 -15.59
CA ARG A 144 0.66 11.96 -14.32
C ARG A 144 -0.28 11.73 -13.11
N SER A 145 -1.33 11.00 -13.30
CA SER A 145 -2.15 10.52 -12.18
C SER A 145 -1.30 9.68 -11.20
N SER A 146 -1.43 10.01 -9.91
CA SER A 146 -0.71 9.26 -8.87
C SER A 146 -1.15 7.81 -8.83
N LEU A 147 -0.20 6.89 -8.74
CA LEU A 147 -0.50 5.48 -8.57
C LEU A 147 -1.23 5.24 -7.24
N PRO A 148 -2.28 4.41 -7.24
CA PRO A 148 -3.00 4.07 -6.03
C PRO A 148 -2.16 3.16 -5.13
N LEU A 149 -2.46 3.13 -3.83
CA LEU A 149 -1.88 2.26 -2.81
C LEU A 149 -0.38 2.48 -2.54
N PHE A 150 0.22 3.49 -3.13
CA PHE A 150 1.61 3.87 -2.89
C PHE A 150 1.66 5.00 -1.85
N ALA A 151 1.99 4.66 -0.61
CA ALA A 151 2.28 5.67 0.40
C ALA A 151 3.55 6.47 0.01
N ASP A 152 3.49 7.80 0.13
CA ASP A 152 4.60 8.68 -0.23
C ASP A 152 5.85 8.41 0.62
N LYS A 153 5.65 7.98 1.86
CA LYS A 153 6.70 7.56 2.80
C LYS A 153 6.15 6.55 3.80
N SER A 154 7.00 5.65 4.22
CA SER A 154 6.76 4.78 5.36
C SER A 154 8.07 4.57 6.11
N TRP A 155 8.02 4.59 7.42
CA TRP A 155 9.20 4.36 8.23
C TRP A 155 8.90 3.63 9.52
N SER A 156 9.91 2.96 10.04
CA SER A 156 9.87 2.29 11.34
C SER A 156 11.15 2.58 12.10
N ALA A 157 11.02 2.83 13.38
CA ALA A 157 12.14 2.95 14.30
C ALA A 157 11.92 2.05 15.50
N TYR A 158 12.99 1.46 16.01
CA TYR A 158 12.92 0.70 17.24
C TYR A 158 14.15 0.88 18.11
N VAL A 159 13.96 0.60 19.38
CA VAL A 159 15.02 0.38 20.36
C VAL A 159 14.79 -0.94 21.08
N ASP A 160 15.81 -1.76 21.13
CA ASP A 160 15.89 -3.00 21.90
C ASP A 160 16.87 -2.81 23.05
N LEU A 161 16.40 -3.01 24.28
CA LEU A 161 17.21 -3.07 25.47
C LEU A 161 17.27 -4.54 25.91
N SER A 162 18.44 -5.15 25.94
CA SER A 162 18.62 -6.58 26.21
C SER A 162 19.69 -6.83 27.28
N GLY A 163 19.75 -8.05 27.78
CA GLY A 163 20.84 -8.50 28.65
C GLY A 163 20.84 -7.90 30.06
N PHE A 164 19.72 -7.36 30.55
CA PHE A 164 19.56 -7.00 31.94
C PHE A 164 18.96 -8.16 32.73
N ASP A 165 19.40 -8.37 33.95
CA ASP A 165 18.84 -9.40 34.83
C ASP A 165 17.65 -8.83 35.62
N LEU A 166 16.54 -9.55 35.61
CA LEU A 166 15.38 -9.26 36.43
C LEU A 166 14.86 -10.56 37.05
N LEU A 167 14.93 -10.67 38.37
CA LEU A 167 14.46 -11.84 39.11
C LEU A 167 15.14 -13.15 38.68
N GLY A 168 16.42 -13.10 38.25
CA GLY A 168 17.15 -14.23 37.75
C GLY A 168 16.79 -14.70 36.34
N ALA A 169 16.10 -13.87 35.58
CA ALA A 169 15.79 -14.08 34.19
C ALA A 169 16.45 -12.97 33.32
N SER A 170 16.87 -13.33 32.14
CA SER A 170 17.36 -12.37 31.14
C SER A 170 16.19 -11.58 30.59
N GLY A 171 16.28 -10.25 30.69
CA GLY A 171 15.25 -9.33 30.22
C GLY A 171 15.55 -8.74 28.83
N ASN A 172 14.49 -8.53 28.06
CA ASN A 172 14.51 -7.78 26.82
C ASN A 172 13.29 -6.85 26.78
N LEU A 173 13.50 -5.59 26.43
CA LEU A 173 12.43 -4.61 26.17
C LEU A 173 12.60 -4.03 24.77
N ARG A 174 11.62 -4.23 23.90
CA ARG A 174 11.54 -3.60 22.60
C ARG A 174 10.45 -2.55 22.58
N LEU A 175 10.80 -1.36 22.14
CA LEU A 175 9.87 -0.31 21.75
C LEU A 175 10.00 -0.09 20.25
N GLN A 176 8.90 -0.07 19.55
CA GLN A 176 8.86 0.14 18.11
C GLN A 176 7.80 1.17 17.76
N HIS A 177 8.14 2.06 16.83
CA HIS A 177 7.22 3.05 16.28
C HIS A 177 7.22 2.93 14.76
N ASN A 178 6.03 2.83 14.18
CA ASN A 178 5.80 2.70 12.75
C ASN A 178 4.95 3.88 12.27
N ASN A 179 5.29 4.42 11.11
CA ASN A 179 4.52 5.41 10.40
C ASN A 179 4.23 4.91 8.98
N VAL A 180 3.01 5.05 8.56
CA VAL A 180 2.56 4.82 7.19
C VAL A 180 2.02 6.15 6.67
N GLY A 181 2.61 6.67 5.61
CA GLY A 181 2.18 7.92 4.99
C GLY A 181 0.88 7.80 4.22
N GLU A 182 0.43 8.91 3.68
CA GLU A 182 -0.78 8.97 2.89
C GLU A 182 -0.63 8.21 1.57
N SER A 183 -1.70 7.57 1.15
CA SER A 183 -1.90 6.98 -0.17
C SER A 183 -3.35 7.12 -0.59
N TYR A 184 -3.67 6.76 -1.82
CA TYR A 184 -5.02 6.81 -2.35
C TYR A 184 -5.47 5.42 -2.81
N ASN A 185 -6.76 5.17 -2.73
CA ASN A 185 -7.32 3.87 -3.12
C ASN A 185 -7.45 3.70 -4.64
N GLN A 186 -7.53 4.78 -5.41
CA GLN A 186 -7.76 4.74 -6.86
C GLN A 186 -6.86 5.70 -7.63
N LEU A 187 -6.72 5.45 -8.95
CA LEU A 187 -5.89 6.22 -9.88
C LEU A 187 -6.44 7.59 -10.22
N THR A 188 -7.74 7.75 -10.37
CA THR A 188 -8.32 8.88 -11.07
C THR A 188 -9.18 9.77 -10.21
N ASP A 189 -9.14 11.07 -10.51
CA ASP A 189 -10.11 12.05 -10.06
C ASP A 189 -11.38 12.06 -10.91
N GLY A 190 -11.51 11.14 -11.88
CA GLY A 190 -12.63 11.09 -12.82
C GLY A 190 -14.00 10.95 -12.16
N PHE A 191 -14.01 10.29 -11.03
CA PHE A 191 -15.11 10.30 -10.07
C PHE A 191 -14.54 10.73 -8.72
N PRO A 192 -14.44 12.01 -8.42
CA PRO A 192 -13.75 12.51 -7.23
C PRO A 192 -14.33 11.96 -5.92
N SER A 193 -15.59 11.52 -5.93
CA SER A 193 -16.21 10.84 -4.80
C SER A 193 -15.64 9.45 -4.50
N TYR A 194 -14.86 8.87 -5.40
CA TYR A 194 -14.33 7.51 -5.26
C TYR A 194 -12.85 7.47 -4.88
N ARG A 195 -12.12 8.56 -5.13
CA ARG A 195 -10.72 8.65 -4.72
C ARG A 195 -10.61 9.14 -3.29
N LEU A 196 -10.42 8.19 -2.39
CA LEU A 196 -10.29 8.45 -0.97
C LEU A 196 -8.84 8.29 -0.52
N SER A 197 -8.46 9.15 0.41
CA SER A 197 -7.17 9.08 1.08
C SER A 197 -7.20 8.04 2.19
N GLN A 198 -6.12 7.30 2.32
CA GLN A 198 -5.90 6.30 3.35
C GLN A 198 -4.44 6.37 3.82
N GLY A 199 -4.11 5.68 4.90
CA GLY A 199 -2.81 5.79 5.53
C GLY A 199 -2.74 6.96 6.51
N ASP A 200 -1.64 7.70 6.50
CA ASP A 200 -1.30 8.82 7.39
C ASP A 200 -1.54 8.52 8.88
N TYR A 201 -1.07 7.37 9.31
CA TYR A 201 -1.16 6.96 10.69
C TYR A 201 0.18 6.48 11.25
N HIS A 202 0.24 6.42 12.57
CA HIS A 202 1.39 5.89 13.29
C HIS A 202 0.94 4.96 14.41
N VAL A 203 1.78 3.95 14.69
CA VAL A 203 1.54 2.95 15.72
C VAL A 203 2.80 2.77 16.56
N THR A 204 2.63 2.75 17.87
CA THR A 204 3.71 2.45 18.80
C THR A 204 3.38 1.15 19.55
N ASP A 205 4.34 0.24 19.57
CA ASP A 205 4.24 -1.05 20.22
C ASP A 205 5.33 -1.21 21.28
N ALA A 206 5.03 -1.93 22.34
CA ALA A 206 6.00 -2.33 23.35
C ALA A 206 5.91 -3.82 23.63
N ILE A 207 7.06 -4.47 23.73
CA ILE A 207 7.18 -5.89 24.05
C ILE A 207 8.23 -6.05 25.13
N PHE A 208 7.86 -6.67 26.24
CA PHE A 208 8.75 -7.04 27.31
C PHE A 208 8.82 -8.56 27.42
N THR A 209 10.03 -9.11 27.45
CA THR A 209 10.26 -10.55 27.55
C THR A 209 11.23 -10.84 28.69
N LEU A 210 10.93 -11.85 29.48
CA LEU A 210 11.83 -12.47 30.44
C LEU A 210 12.08 -13.91 30.03
N GLU A 211 13.32 -14.37 30.09
CA GLU A 211 13.71 -15.70 29.67
C GLU A 211 14.74 -16.33 30.59
N THR A 212 14.56 -17.60 30.84
CA THR A 212 15.49 -18.50 31.56
C THR A 212 15.65 -19.78 30.75
N ASP A 213 16.55 -20.67 31.16
CA ASP A 213 16.68 -22.01 30.55
C ASP A 213 15.40 -22.85 30.61
N GLY A 214 14.54 -22.60 31.60
CA GLY A 214 13.35 -23.40 31.85
C GLY A 214 12.02 -22.76 31.42
N TRP A 215 11.98 -21.47 31.22
CA TRP A 215 10.74 -20.79 30.83
C TRP A 215 10.98 -19.43 30.17
N SER A 216 9.98 -18.97 29.44
CA SER A 216 9.91 -17.57 28.99
C SER A 216 8.53 -16.97 29.26
N ALA A 217 8.51 -15.70 29.57
CA ALA A 217 7.29 -14.90 29.76
C ALA A 217 7.39 -13.63 28.91
N ARG A 218 6.29 -13.29 28.23
CA ARG A 218 6.20 -12.10 27.39
C ARG A 218 4.95 -11.33 27.73
N ILE A 219 5.10 -10.01 27.85
CA ILE A 219 3.99 -9.05 27.93
C ILE A 219 4.13 -8.12 26.73
N TYR A 220 3.03 -7.83 26.06
CA TYR A 220 3.04 -6.88 24.96
C TYR A 220 1.85 -5.94 25.01
N VAL A 221 2.05 -4.74 24.49
CA VAL A 221 1.02 -3.76 24.21
C VAL A 221 1.25 -3.27 22.77
N ASN A 222 0.31 -3.54 21.91
CA ASN A 222 0.32 -3.01 20.54
C ASN A 222 -0.60 -1.80 20.46
N ASN A 223 -0.21 -0.82 19.64
CA ASN A 223 -0.91 0.43 19.46
C ASN A 223 -1.16 1.16 20.79
N ILE A 224 -0.09 1.47 21.50
CA ILE A 224 -0.13 2.08 22.85
C ILE A 224 -0.99 3.35 22.89
N ALA A 225 -0.91 4.16 21.83
CA ALA A 225 -1.66 5.42 21.72
C ALA A 225 -3.15 5.22 21.37
N ASP A 226 -3.57 3.99 21.05
CA ASP A 226 -4.89 3.67 20.47
C ASP A 226 -5.21 4.51 19.22
N SER A 227 -4.19 4.69 18.37
CA SER A 227 -4.33 5.42 17.11
C SER A 227 -5.40 4.77 16.24
N ARG A 228 -6.16 5.61 15.54
CA ARG A 228 -7.20 5.19 14.61
C ARG A 228 -6.75 5.57 13.21
N GLY A 229 -6.32 4.60 12.45
CA GLY A 229 -5.87 4.78 11.07
C GLY A 229 -6.71 3.97 10.12
N ILE A 230 -6.92 4.48 8.93
CA ILE A 230 -7.56 3.76 7.83
C ILE A 230 -6.46 3.08 7.04
N SER A 231 -6.46 1.75 7.02
CA SER A 231 -5.47 0.96 6.30
C SER A 231 -5.86 0.72 4.85
N TYR A 232 -7.15 0.76 4.55
CA TYR A 232 -7.70 0.60 3.21
C TYR A 232 -9.10 1.19 3.12
N GLU A 233 -9.37 1.96 2.08
CA GLU A 233 -10.69 2.46 1.70
C GLU A 233 -11.18 1.69 0.48
N ASP A 234 -12.33 1.05 0.63
CA ASP A 234 -13.02 0.39 -0.45
C ASP A 234 -14.18 1.28 -0.92
N THR A 235 -14.11 1.63 -2.18
CA THR A 235 -15.14 2.42 -2.87
C THR A 235 -15.81 1.58 -3.95
N GLN A 236 -16.12 0.35 -3.63
CA GLN A 236 -16.89 -0.46 -4.57
C GLN A 236 -18.19 0.27 -4.90
N ASP A 237 -18.52 0.34 -6.17
CA ASP A 237 -19.65 1.10 -6.71
C ASP A 237 -21.00 0.73 -6.10
N PHE A 238 -21.12 -0.48 -5.58
CA PHE A 238 -22.29 -0.93 -4.84
C PHE A 238 -22.56 -0.11 -3.58
N ASP A 239 -21.50 0.28 -2.86
CA ASP A 239 -21.64 1.04 -1.63
C ASP A 239 -22.09 2.48 -1.89
N GLN A 240 -21.76 3.02 -3.06
CA GLN A 240 -22.19 4.36 -3.44
C GLN A 240 -23.66 4.42 -3.88
N ILE A 241 -24.16 3.39 -4.51
CA ILE A 241 -25.59 3.27 -4.84
C ILE A 241 -26.42 3.14 -3.56
N TRP A 242 -25.87 2.52 -2.52
CA TRP A 242 -26.52 2.28 -1.23
C TRP A 242 -26.07 3.22 -0.11
N GLY A 243 -25.14 4.12 -0.40
CA GLY A 243 -24.75 5.22 0.49
C GLY A 243 -23.68 4.91 1.53
N GLY A 244 -22.77 4.00 1.26
CA GLY A 244 -21.67 3.68 2.18
C GLY A 244 -20.31 3.45 1.50
N ASN A 245 -19.24 3.93 2.11
CA ASN A 245 -17.89 3.49 1.86
C ASN A 245 -17.53 2.43 2.91
N SER A 246 -16.74 1.43 2.52
CA SER A 246 -16.22 0.43 3.44
C SER A 246 -14.77 0.75 3.79
N SER A 247 -14.48 0.93 5.06
CA SER A 247 -13.12 1.25 5.52
C SER A 247 -12.56 0.12 6.37
N SER A 248 -11.38 -0.35 6.03
CA SER A 248 -10.59 -1.20 6.90
C SER A 248 -9.73 -0.33 7.82
N VAL A 249 -9.84 -0.54 9.12
CA VAL A 249 -9.07 0.22 10.11
C VAL A 249 -7.96 -0.63 10.72
N ILE A 250 -6.90 0.04 11.18
CA ILE A 250 -5.84 -0.64 11.93
C ILE A 250 -6.39 -1.22 13.23
N ARG A 251 -5.74 -2.27 13.72
CA ARG A 251 -6.12 -2.90 14.98
C ARG A 251 -6.05 -1.91 16.14
N PRO A 252 -7.11 -1.80 16.98
CA PRO A 252 -7.09 -0.98 18.18
C PRO A 252 -6.00 -1.43 19.15
N ARG A 253 -5.73 -0.59 20.17
CA ARG A 253 -4.84 -0.98 21.25
C ARG A 253 -5.25 -2.35 21.81
N ASN A 254 -4.29 -3.23 21.88
CA ASN A 254 -4.45 -4.54 22.46
C ASN A 254 -3.22 -4.91 23.29
N PHE A 255 -3.41 -5.74 24.27
CA PHE A 255 -2.33 -6.25 25.10
C PHE A 255 -2.50 -7.75 25.33
N GLY A 256 -1.42 -8.39 25.64
CA GLY A 256 -1.44 -9.80 25.93
C GLY A 256 -0.25 -10.25 26.76
N VAL A 257 -0.41 -11.43 27.32
CA VAL A 257 0.62 -12.12 28.09
C VAL A 257 0.76 -13.52 27.53
N SER A 258 1.97 -14.00 27.37
CA SER A 258 2.26 -15.39 27.04
C SER A 258 3.30 -15.96 27.98
N PHE A 259 3.14 -17.22 28.33
CA PHE A 259 4.08 -17.98 29.13
C PHE A 259 4.39 -19.28 28.42
N ARG A 260 5.66 -19.65 28.35
CA ARG A 260 6.15 -20.88 27.77
C ARG A 260 7.08 -21.58 28.76
N LYS A 261 6.87 -22.84 28.98
CA LYS A 261 7.76 -23.71 29.78
C LYS A 261 8.52 -24.63 28.84
N TYR A 262 9.80 -24.81 29.09
CA TYR A 262 10.65 -25.75 28.40
C TYR A 262 10.81 -27.00 29.30
N PHE A 263 10.85 -28.18 28.68
CA PHE A 263 10.93 -29.46 29.38
C PHE A 263 12.19 -30.22 28.93
#